data_8c141b0278e01a7410ed403259ccdbb0
#
_entry.id   8c141b0278e01a7410ed403259ccdbb0
#
_cell.length_a   1.000
_cell.length_b   1.000
_cell.length_c   1.000
_cell.angle_alpha   90.00
_cell.angle_beta   90.00
_cell.angle_gamma   90.00
#
_symmetry.space_group_name_H-M   'P 1'
#
loop_
_entity.id
_entity.type
_entity.pdbx_description
1 polymer ?
#
loop_
_entity_poly.entity_id
_entity_poly.type
_entity_poly.pdbx_seq_one_letter_code
_entity_poly.pdbx_strand_id
1 'polypeptide(L)'
;MTNFALATTTKIGIVGAGAMGAGIAQIAAAAGHTVRLLDNREGAAAQAIEGIKAQFIKMSAKGKMTPDAAQAASDRLLPACAVAELSDTGLVIEAIVENLDVKRKLFLELEGLCGSECIFATNTSSISVTSIAAVLAHPKRLVGMHFFNPAPLMALVEIISGLATDPQLANALFDTAKAWGKTPVYAKSTPGFIVNRVARPYYSEGLRLLTEGAGDCATLDAIMREAGGFRMGPFELMDMIGHDVNFAVTCSVWNAFFNDSRFRPSLIQQELVDAGFLGKKTQRGFYDYAPDAVRPTPQTASACVAPSDIKIFGSSIAATNLAERLKSAGVAFQNSSANDDRIAQISDVVFFETDGRSATQRAHDTGIHKLVLTDIALDYSKSTRMAIAVAHQADEKTKEAATGLFQAAGYAVSVLNDVPGMVVMRTVAMLANEAADAVNQGVCDAAGADVAMRLGVNYPRGPLAWADEIGVVTINTVLSNLAQFYGEDRYRISPLIQQAVYAGRTIHD
;
A
#
# COMPACT_ATOMS: atom_id res chain seq x y z
N MET A 1 13.72 -18.70 -21.09
CA MET A 1 13.70 -17.23 -21.12
C MET A 1 15.13 -16.74 -21.23
N THR A 2 15.41 -15.89 -22.21
CA THR A 2 16.74 -15.27 -22.37
C THR A 2 16.97 -14.35 -21.18
N ASN A 3 18.08 -14.53 -20.45
CA ASN A 3 18.46 -13.67 -19.33
C ASN A 3 19.22 -12.46 -19.89
N PHE A 4 18.67 -11.26 -19.66
CA PHE A 4 19.26 -9.98 -20.11
C PHE A 4 19.99 -9.23 -18.99
N ALA A 5 20.20 -9.86 -17.83
CA ALA A 5 20.88 -9.22 -16.71
C ALA A 5 22.28 -8.72 -17.10
N LEU A 6 22.64 -7.56 -16.60
CA LEU A 6 23.99 -7.02 -16.78
C LEU A 6 25.03 -7.96 -16.15
N ALA A 7 26.10 -8.24 -16.89
CA ALA A 7 27.20 -9.07 -16.40
C ALA A 7 27.85 -8.39 -15.17
N THR A 8 28.33 -9.17 -14.20
CA THR A 8 29.00 -8.63 -12.99
C THR A 8 30.25 -7.84 -13.30
N THR A 9 30.82 -8.00 -14.48
CA THR A 9 31.94 -7.18 -15.01
C THR A 9 31.51 -5.75 -15.36
N THR A 10 30.21 -5.49 -15.53
CA THR A 10 29.68 -4.14 -15.77
C THR A 10 29.88 -3.29 -14.54
N LYS A 11 30.57 -2.16 -14.69
CA LYS A 11 30.74 -1.17 -13.62
C LYS A 11 29.49 -0.35 -13.46
N ILE A 12 29.08 -0.12 -12.21
CA ILE A 12 27.89 0.65 -11.85
C ILE A 12 28.28 1.99 -11.26
N GLY A 13 27.80 3.08 -11.83
CA GLY A 13 27.89 4.41 -11.24
C GLY A 13 26.64 4.69 -10.40
N ILE A 14 26.81 5.26 -9.21
CA ILE A 14 25.68 5.73 -8.38
C ILE A 14 25.93 7.18 -8.02
N VAL A 15 24.96 8.04 -8.31
CA VAL A 15 25.03 9.46 -8.01
C VAL A 15 24.05 9.80 -6.89
N GLY A 16 24.59 10.28 -5.78
CA GLY A 16 23.90 10.52 -4.52
C GLY A 16 24.28 9.47 -3.47
N ALA A 17 24.95 9.90 -2.40
CA ALA A 17 25.40 9.06 -1.28
C ALA A 17 24.45 9.12 -0.06
N GLY A 18 23.21 9.56 -0.25
CA GLY A 18 22.16 9.51 0.75
C GLY A 18 21.70 8.08 1.04
N ALA A 19 20.66 7.92 1.89
CA ALA A 19 20.16 6.63 2.31
C ALA A 19 19.83 5.69 1.14
N MET A 20 19.19 6.22 0.07
CA MET A 20 18.84 5.43 -1.10
C MET A 20 20.06 5.03 -1.92
N GLY A 21 20.91 5.99 -2.31
CA GLY A 21 22.08 5.69 -3.13
C GLY A 21 23.09 4.78 -2.42
N ALA A 22 23.34 4.99 -1.13
CA ALA A 22 24.17 4.09 -0.33
C ALA A 22 23.58 2.67 -0.26
N GLY A 23 22.25 2.56 -0.08
CA GLY A 23 21.56 1.27 -0.07
C GLY A 23 21.62 0.55 -1.42
N ILE A 24 21.48 1.28 -2.54
CA ILE A 24 21.60 0.72 -3.90
C ILE A 24 23.05 0.29 -4.17
N ALA A 25 24.04 1.10 -3.74
CA ALA A 25 25.47 0.75 -3.83
C ALA A 25 25.79 -0.55 -3.06
N GLN A 26 25.25 -0.70 -1.85
CA GLN A 26 25.37 -1.93 -1.06
C GLN A 26 24.84 -3.15 -1.81
N ILE A 27 23.67 -3.04 -2.43
CA ILE A 27 23.05 -4.13 -3.18
C ILE A 27 23.87 -4.51 -4.40
N ALA A 28 24.27 -3.54 -5.21
CA ALA A 28 25.04 -3.78 -6.43
C ALA A 28 26.43 -4.38 -6.13
N ALA A 29 27.13 -3.90 -5.09
CA ALA A 29 28.41 -4.45 -4.66
C ALA A 29 28.28 -5.88 -4.12
N ALA A 30 27.22 -6.17 -3.35
CA ALA A 30 26.93 -7.52 -2.86
C ALA A 30 26.61 -8.48 -4.01
N ALA A 31 25.97 -7.98 -5.08
CA ALA A 31 25.67 -8.76 -6.29
C ALA A 31 26.88 -8.99 -7.20
N GLY A 32 28.05 -8.40 -6.90
CA GLY A 32 29.30 -8.67 -7.58
C GLY A 32 29.82 -7.57 -8.50
N HIS A 33 29.11 -6.46 -8.64
CA HIS A 33 29.54 -5.33 -9.48
C HIS A 33 30.54 -4.41 -8.78
N THR A 34 31.50 -3.88 -9.52
CA THR A 34 32.27 -2.73 -9.08
C THR A 34 31.39 -1.49 -9.11
N VAL A 35 31.32 -0.77 -8.00
CA VAL A 35 30.43 0.38 -7.82
C VAL A 35 31.26 1.63 -7.57
N ARG A 36 31.04 2.70 -8.36
CA ARG A 36 31.53 4.04 -8.11
C ARG A 36 30.43 4.89 -7.52
N LEU A 37 30.60 5.31 -6.29
CA LEU A 37 29.64 6.17 -5.57
C LEU A 37 30.10 7.62 -5.60
N LEU A 38 29.26 8.50 -6.13
CA LEU A 38 29.51 9.94 -6.24
C LEU A 38 28.48 10.71 -5.40
N ASP A 39 28.92 11.77 -4.72
CA ASP A 39 28.04 12.78 -4.11
C ASP A 39 28.69 14.17 -4.34
N ASN A 40 27.86 15.19 -4.46
CA ASN A 40 28.34 16.57 -4.62
C ASN A 40 28.90 17.19 -3.33
N ARG A 41 28.64 16.57 -2.18
CA ARG A 41 29.20 16.96 -0.88
C ARG A 41 30.53 16.27 -0.70
N GLU A 42 31.58 17.05 -0.45
CA GLU A 42 32.94 16.54 -0.22
C GLU A 42 32.95 15.47 0.90
N GLY A 43 33.61 14.35 0.64
CA GLY A 43 33.73 13.24 1.60
C GLY A 43 32.46 12.38 1.82
N ALA A 44 31.28 12.80 1.36
CA ALA A 44 30.04 12.08 1.61
C ALA A 44 30.02 10.67 0.99
N ALA A 45 30.57 10.50 -0.21
CA ALA A 45 30.68 9.20 -0.85
C ALA A 45 31.59 8.24 -0.06
N ALA A 46 32.75 8.71 0.39
CA ALA A 46 33.69 7.93 1.19
C ALA A 46 33.05 7.54 2.55
N GLN A 47 32.41 8.49 3.22
CA GLN A 47 31.71 8.22 4.49
C GLN A 47 30.57 7.18 4.32
N ALA A 48 29.79 7.26 3.23
CA ALA A 48 28.74 6.29 2.94
C ALA A 48 29.32 4.89 2.69
N ILE A 49 30.44 4.80 1.96
CA ILE A 49 31.14 3.54 1.71
C ILE A 49 31.60 2.89 3.02
N GLU A 50 32.19 3.65 3.94
CA GLU A 50 32.58 3.12 5.25
C GLU A 50 31.36 2.61 6.04
N GLY A 51 30.24 3.31 5.96
CA GLY A 51 28.96 2.84 6.53
C GLY A 51 28.47 1.52 5.91
N ILE A 52 28.61 1.36 4.60
CA ILE A 52 28.23 0.12 3.89
C ILE A 52 29.16 -1.03 4.28
N LYS A 53 30.47 -0.81 4.34
CA LYS A 53 31.47 -1.81 4.81
C LYS A 53 31.15 -2.30 6.23
N ALA A 54 30.83 -1.37 7.13
CA ALA A 54 30.39 -1.71 8.49
C ALA A 54 29.13 -2.59 8.50
N GLN A 55 28.17 -2.35 7.56
CA GLN A 55 26.98 -3.21 7.41
C GLN A 55 27.37 -4.61 6.90
N PHE A 56 28.29 -4.75 5.95
CA PHE A 56 28.76 -6.06 5.49
C PHE A 56 29.42 -6.84 6.63
N ILE A 57 30.28 -6.20 7.45
CA ILE A 57 30.88 -6.82 8.64
C ILE A 57 29.78 -7.30 9.61
N LYS A 58 28.77 -6.46 9.86
CA LYS A 58 27.63 -6.84 10.73
C LYS A 58 26.79 -7.97 10.17
N MET A 59 26.62 -8.02 8.84
CA MET A 59 25.92 -9.13 8.18
C MET A 59 26.72 -10.44 8.31
N SER A 60 28.02 -10.39 8.16
CA SER A 60 28.91 -11.53 8.34
C SER A 60 28.87 -12.04 9.79
N ALA A 61 28.97 -11.16 10.77
CA ALA A 61 28.87 -11.51 12.19
C ALA A 61 27.52 -12.15 12.56
N LYS A 62 26.45 -11.87 11.80
CA LYS A 62 25.12 -12.50 11.96
C LYS A 62 24.90 -13.75 11.11
N GLY A 63 25.93 -14.25 10.43
CA GLY A 63 25.85 -15.41 9.56
C GLY A 63 25.03 -15.24 8.28
N LYS A 64 24.71 -14.00 7.90
CA LYS A 64 23.97 -13.67 6.68
C LYS A 64 24.83 -13.58 5.42
N MET A 65 26.16 -13.57 5.58
CA MET A 65 27.18 -13.47 4.56
C MET A 65 28.47 -14.10 5.08
N THR A 66 29.28 -14.74 4.23
CA THR A 66 30.58 -15.22 4.64
C THR A 66 31.57 -14.06 4.81
N PRO A 67 32.62 -14.17 5.63
CA PRO A 67 33.64 -13.14 5.76
C PRO A 67 34.29 -12.75 4.43
N ASP A 68 34.63 -13.74 3.60
CA ASP A 68 35.21 -13.52 2.26
C ASP A 68 34.27 -12.78 1.32
N ALA A 69 32.96 -13.12 1.33
CA ALA A 69 31.96 -12.41 0.52
C ALA A 69 31.78 -10.96 1.01
N ALA A 70 31.83 -10.71 2.33
CA ALA A 70 31.75 -9.37 2.90
C ALA A 70 32.95 -8.52 2.51
N GLN A 71 34.17 -9.09 2.57
CA GLN A 71 35.39 -8.42 2.13
C GLN A 71 35.35 -8.12 0.63
N ALA A 72 35.03 -9.12 -0.19
CA ALA A 72 34.94 -8.96 -1.64
C ALA A 72 33.90 -7.90 -2.06
N ALA A 73 32.73 -7.84 -1.37
CA ALA A 73 31.74 -6.78 -1.61
C ALA A 73 32.26 -5.40 -1.20
N SER A 74 33.01 -5.32 -0.07
CA SER A 74 33.62 -4.08 0.40
C SER A 74 34.66 -3.53 -0.59
N ASP A 75 35.48 -4.41 -1.17
CA ASP A 75 36.54 -4.03 -2.11
C ASP A 75 36.02 -3.53 -3.46
N ARG A 76 34.77 -3.83 -3.79
CA ARG A 76 34.09 -3.34 -5.00
C ARG A 76 33.56 -1.91 -4.89
N LEU A 77 33.54 -1.33 -3.69
CA LEU A 77 33.03 0.02 -3.44
C LEU A 77 34.14 1.04 -3.56
N LEU A 78 34.02 1.93 -4.53
CA LEU A 78 35.01 2.97 -4.83
C LEU A 78 34.32 4.35 -4.74
N PRO A 79 34.88 5.31 -3.99
CA PRO A 79 34.40 6.68 -4.04
C PRO A 79 34.80 7.33 -5.36
N ALA A 80 33.91 8.17 -5.91
CA ALA A 80 34.22 9.06 -7.03
C ALA A 80 34.14 10.52 -6.56
N CYS A 81 35.00 11.37 -7.08
CA CYS A 81 35.05 12.78 -6.74
C CYS A 81 34.46 13.68 -7.84
N ALA A 82 34.33 13.17 -9.03
CA ALA A 82 33.79 13.89 -10.19
C ALA A 82 32.95 13.00 -11.10
N VAL A 83 31.96 13.60 -11.80
CA VAL A 83 31.08 12.90 -12.76
C VAL A 83 31.91 12.21 -13.86
N ALA A 84 33.05 12.81 -14.27
CA ALA A 84 33.95 12.24 -15.29
C ALA A 84 34.50 10.86 -14.92
N GLU A 85 34.58 10.52 -13.64
CA GLU A 85 35.04 9.20 -13.19
C GLU A 85 33.98 8.09 -13.45
N LEU A 86 32.76 8.46 -13.83
CA LEU A 86 31.69 7.52 -14.20
C LEU A 86 31.72 7.17 -15.71
N SER A 87 32.62 7.73 -16.50
CA SER A 87 32.64 7.61 -17.98
C SER A 87 32.78 6.18 -18.48
N ASP A 88 33.36 5.27 -17.71
CA ASP A 88 33.55 3.84 -18.04
C ASP A 88 32.50 2.90 -17.40
N THR A 89 31.42 3.46 -16.88
CA THR A 89 30.29 2.67 -16.33
C THR A 89 29.33 2.24 -17.42
N GLY A 90 28.75 1.03 -17.26
CA GLY A 90 27.71 0.53 -18.17
C GLY A 90 26.30 0.80 -17.67
N LEU A 91 26.14 1.17 -16.40
CA LEU A 91 24.87 1.64 -15.79
C LEU A 91 25.19 2.76 -14.81
N VAL A 92 24.45 3.86 -14.89
CA VAL A 92 24.46 4.92 -13.87
C VAL A 92 23.07 5.04 -13.25
N ILE A 93 22.99 4.91 -11.92
CA ILE A 93 21.73 5.08 -11.16
C ILE A 93 21.80 6.39 -10.39
N GLU A 94 20.84 7.26 -10.64
CA GLU A 94 20.70 8.55 -9.97
C GLU A 94 19.76 8.41 -8.75
N ALA A 95 20.20 8.86 -7.59
CA ALA A 95 19.46 8.92 -6.33
C ALA A 95 19.72 10.23 -5.56
N ILE A 96 19.64 11.37 -6.28
CA ILE A 96 19.85 12.72 -5.75
C ILE A 96 18.53 13.38 -5.32
N VAL A 97 18.59 14.70 -5.02
CA VAL A 97 17.42 15.48 -4.65
C VAL A 97 16.30 15.38 -5.70
N GLU A 98 15.03 15.33 -5.22
CA GLU A 98 13.86 15.19 -6.07
C GLU A 98 13.50 16.54 -6.73
N ASN A 99 14.30 16.92 -7.72
CA ASN A 99 14.16 18.16 -8.49
C ASN A 99 14.44 17.88 -9.97
N LEU A 100 13.50 18.18 -10.83
CA LEU A 100 13.54 17.88 -12.26
C LEU A 100 14.76 18.52 -12.96
N ASP A 101 15.02 19.80 -12.69
CA ASP A 101 16.08 20.53 -13.39
C ASP A 101 17.48 20.05 -12.96
N VAL A 102 17.63 19.70 -11.69
CA VAL A 102 18.88 19.12 -11.17
C VAL A 102 19.14 17.75 -11.81
N LYS A 103 18.11 16.91 -11.91
CA LYS A 103 18.21 15.58 -12.56
C LYS A 103 18.52 15.71 -14.06
N ARG A 104 17.85 16.60 -14.76
CA ARG A 104 18.10 16.90 -16.19
C ARG A 104 19.55 17.34 -16.43
N LYS A 105 20.06 18.26 -15.60
CA LYS A 105 21.44 18.75 -15.71
C LYS A 105 22.44 17.61 -15.54
N LEU A 106 22.23 16.76 -14.53
CA LEU A 106 23.09 15.60 -14.29
C LEU A 106 23.09 14.63 -15.46
N PHE A 107 21.90 14.27 -15.99
CA PHE A 107 21.83 13.31 -17.10
C PHE A 107 22.38 13.86 -18.40
N LEU A 108 22.27 15.17 -18.68
CA LEU A 108 22.96 15.81 -19.81
C LEU A 108 24.49 15.70 -19.68
N GLU A 109 25.04 15.95 -18.50
CA GLU A 109 26.47 15.81 -18.24
C GLU A 109 26.93 14.35 -18.42
N LEU A 110 26.18 13.39 -17.85
CA LEU A 110 26.46 11.96 -18.00
C LEU A 110 26.39 11.49 -19.45
N GLU A 111 25.43 11.99 -20.23
CA GLU A 111 25.31 11.64 -21.66
C GLU A 111 26.52 12.09 -22.47
N GLY A 112 27.13 13.23 -22.12
CA GLY A 112 28.33 13.73 -22.76
C GLY A 112 29.61 12.97 -22.38
N LEU A 113 29.60 12.25 -21.26
CA LEU A 113 30.79 11.60 -20.70
C LEU A 113 30.79 10.08 -20.89
N CYS A 114 29.63 9.43 -20.73
CA CYS A 114 29.49 7.97 -20.77
C CYS A 114 29.36 7.46 -22.19
N GLY A 115 29.85 6.23 -22.44
CA GLY A 115 29.73 5.56 -23.74
C GLY A 115 28.28 5.40 -24.21
N SER A 116 28.07 5.21 -25.52
CA SER A 116 26.74 5.09 -26.15
C SER A 116 25.87 3.98 -25.57
N GLU A 117 26.49 2.92 -25.06
CA GLU A 117 25.81 1.73 -24.51
C GLU A 117 25.52 1.84 -23.00
N CYS A 118 25.95 2.92 -22.35
CA CYS A 118 25.68 3.11 -20.93
C CYS A 118 24.17 3.36 -20.69
N ILE A 119 23.57 2.58 -19.83
CA ILE A 119 22.16 2.75 -19.42
C ILE A 119 22.10 3.79 -18.32
N PHE A 120 21.10 4.66 -18.37
CA PHE A 120 20.79 5.60 -17.30
C PHE A 120 19.57 5.15 -16.54
N ALA A 121 19.63 5.17 -15.22
CA ALA A 121 18.50 4.85 -14.35
C ALA A 121 18.25 5.98 -13.36
N THR A 122 16.99 6.31 -13.10
CA THR A 122 16.61 7.27 -12.06
C THR A 122 15.83 6.57 -10.95
N ASN A 123 16.17 6.84 -9.69
CA ASN A 123 15.44 6.35 -8.53
C ASN A 123 14.35 7.34 -8.08
N THR A 124 13.90 8.22 -8.96
CA THR A 124 12.79 9.14 -8.65
C THR A 124 11.56 8.39 -8.15
N SER A 125 10.83 8.97 -7.20
CA SER A 125 9.58 8.44 -6.67
C SER A 125 8.32 9.09 -7.26
N SER A 126 8.47 10.24 -7.93
CA SER A 126 7.33 11.08 -8.32
C SER A 126 7.52 11.83 -9.64
N ILE A 127 8.77 12.08 -10.06
CA ILE A 127 9.05 12.82 -11.28
C ILE A 127 8.89 11.91 -12.50
N SER A 128 8.24 12.40 -13.55
CA SER A 128 8.09 11.67 -14.80
C SER A 128 9.43 11.30 -15.42
N VAL A 129 9.66 10.00 -15.65
CA VAL A 129 10.84 9.49 -16.35
C VAL A 129 10.94 10.11 -17.75
N THR A 130 9.80 10.28 -18.42
CA THR A 130 9.72 10.98 -19.71
C THR A 130 10.23 12.42 -19.61
N SER A 131 9.83 13.15 -18.56
CA SER A 131 10.25 14.54 -18.36
C SER A 131 11.76 14.66 -18.09
N ILE A 132 12.33 13.69 -17.36
CA ILE A 132 13.79 13.65 -17.13
C ILE A 132 14.51 13.36 -18.44
N ALA A 133 14.03 12.38 -19.22
CA ALA A 133 14.63 11.95 -20.47
C ALA A 133 14.56 12.99 -21.60
N ALA A 134 13.61 13.93 -21.53
CA ALA A 134 13.29 14.85 -22.62
C ALA A 134 14.44 15.79 -23.05
N VAL A 135 15.46 15.96 -22.21
CA VAL A 135 16.64 16.80 -22.51
C VAL A 135 17.77 16.03 -23.17
N LEU A 136 17.72 14.67 -23.18
CA LEU A 136 18.78 13.82 -23.70
C LEU A 136 18.70 13.74 -25.24
N ALA A 137 19.85 13.63 -25.89
CA ALA A 137 19.95 13.32 -27.32
C ALA A 137 19.48 11.88 -27.60
N HIS A 138 19.68 10.97 -26.64
CA HIS A 138 19.25 9.55 -26.71
C HIS A 138 18.32 9.18 -25.55
N PRO A 139 17.09 9.71 -25.50
CA PRO A 139 16.16 9.51 -24.37
C PRO A 139 15.79 8.02 -24.14
N LYS A 140 15.99 7.15 -25.15
CA LYS A 140 15.76 5.70 -25.04
C LYS A 140 16.63 5.02 -23.99
N ARG A 141 17.75 5.63 -23.58
CA ARG A 141 18.70 5.10 -22.60
C ARG A 141 18.27 5.29 -21.15
N LEU A 142 17.25 6.12 -20.89
CA LEU A 142 16.77 6.40 -19.52
C LEU A 142 15.60 5.48 -19.14
N VAL A 143 15.76 4.83 -17.99
CA VAL A 143 14.76 3.94 -17.37
C VAL A 143 14.56 4.39 -15.91
N GLY A 144 13.35 4.31 -15.37
CA GLY A 144 13.14 4.43 -13.93
C GLY A 144 13.49 3.13 -13.24
N MET A 145 14.23 3.21 -12.13
CA MET A 145 14.56 2.06 -11.27
C MET A 145 14.31 2.46 -9.82
N HIS A 146 13.03 2.41 -9.43
CA HIS A 146 12.55 2.93 -8.16
C HIS A 146 12.66 1.88 -7.05
N PHE A 147 13.59 2.09 -6.14
CA PHE A 147 13.78 1.29 -4.93
C PHE A 147 12.99 1.88 -3.76
N PHE A 148 12.63 1.04 -2.81
CA PHE A 148 11.90 1.44 -1.59
C PHE A 148 12.83 1.49 -0.39
N ASN A 149 12.61 2.45 0.49
CA ASN A 149 13.45 2.68 1.68
C ASN A 149 13.09 1.72 2.83
N PRO A 150 14.03 1.02 3.45
CA PRO A 150 15.48 0.95 3.14
C PRO A 150 15.76 0.00 1.95
N ALA A 151 16.49 0.46 0.94
CA ALA A 151 16.73 -0.29 -0.30
C ALA A 151 17.30 -1.72 -0.07
N PRO A 152 18.23 -1.98 0.86
CA PRO A 152 18.72 -3.32 1.10
C PRO A 152 17.65 -4.29 1.67
N LEU A 153 16.64 -3.79 2.39
CA LEU A 153 15.64 -4.61 3.09
C LEU A 153 14.37 -4.82 2.26
N MET A 154 13.96 -3.81 1.50
CA MET A 154 12.75 -3.87 0.69
C MET A 154 13.01 -4.71 -0.56
N ALA A 155 12.14 -5.68 -0.80
CA ALA A 155 12.30 -6.60 -1.93
C ALA A 155 11.89 -5.96 -3.28
N LEU A 156 10.92 -5.04 -3.26
CA LEU A 156 10.34 -4.47 -4.48
C LEU A 156 11.27 -3.50 -5.17
N VAL A 157 11.26 -3.55 -6.51
CA VAL A 157 11.80 -2.50 -7.39
C VAL A 157 10.80 -2.29 -8.53
N GLU A 158 10.37 -1.06 -8.77
CA GLU A 158 9.59 -0.71 -9.96
C GLU A 158 10.54 -0.33 -11.09
N ILE A 159 10.40 -1.00 -12.24
CA ILE A 159 11.11 -0.70 -13.49
C ILE A 159 10.17 0.13 -14.36
N ILE A 160 10.47 1.41 -14.51
CA ILE A 160 9.53 2.39 -15.06
C ILE A 160 9.97 2.81 -16.47
N SER A 161 9.10 2.56 -17.44
CA SER A 161 9.30 3.00 -18.81
C SER A 161 8.68 4.37 -19.05
N GLY A 162 9.50 5.34 -19.47
CA GLY A 162 9.02 6.58 -20.09
C GLY A 162 8.57 6.36 -21.55
N LEU A 163 8.07 7.41 -22.20
CA LEU A 163 7.58 7.31 -23.57
C LEU A 163 8.65 6.84 -24.59
N ALA A 164 9.89 7.23 -24.39
CA ALA A 164 11.00 6.90 -25.29
C ALA A 164 11.87 5.75 -24.79
N THR A 165 11.64 5.22 -23.62
CA THR A 165 12.47 4.15 -23.02
C THR A 165 12.52 2.92 -23.93
N ASP A 166 13.73 2.42 -24.21
CA ASP A 166 13.91 1.19 -24.98
C ASP A 166 13.45 -0.02 -24.13
N PRO A 167 12.49 -0.83 -24.65
CA PRO A 167 12.03 -2.02 -23.92
C PRO A 167 13.13 -3.03 -23.59
N GLN A 168 14.18 -3.13 -24.42
CA GLN A 168 15.29 -4.04 -24.17
C GLN A 168 16.10 -3.60 -22.95
N LEU A 169 16.30 -2.28 -22.78
CA LEU A 169 16.98 -1.74 -21.60
C LEU A 169 16.14 -1.89 -20.34
N ALA A 170 14.83 -1.70 -20.41
CA ALA A 170 13.92 -1.99 -19.31
C ALA A 170 13.98 -3.47 -18.90
N ASN A 171 14.00 -4.40 -19.86
CA ASN A 171 14.18 -5.84 -19.60
C ASN A 171 15.54 -6.15 -18.98
N ALA A 172 16.62 -5.52 -19.44
CA ALA A 172 17.94 -5.70 -18.87
C ALA A 172 17.99 -5.25 -17.39
N LEU A 173 17.38 -4.11 -17.05
CA LEU A 173 17.30 -3.66 -15.66
C LEU A 173 16.36 -4.52 -14.81
N PHE A 174 15.29 -5.04 -15.38
CA PHE A 174 14.39 -5.97 -14.70
C PHE A 174 15.13 -7.26 -14.30
N ASP A 175 15.85 -7.87 -15.22
CA ASP A 175 16.63 -9.08 -14.93
C ASP A 175 17.83 -8.78 -14.02
N THR A 176 18.45 -7.61 -14.14
CA THR A 176 19.51 -7.15 -13.23
C THR A 176 18.98 -6.99 -11.80
N ALA A 177 17.80 -6.41 -11.61
CA ALA A 177 17.18 -6.31 -10.29
C ALA A 177 16.90 -7.69 -9.70
N LYS A 178 16.44 -8.66 -10.51
CA LYS A 178 16.29 -10.07 -10.06
C LYS A 178 17.65 -10.68 -9.65
N ALA A 179 18.69 -10.48 -10.45
CA ALA A 179 20.03 -10.95 -10.13
C ALA A 179 20.57 -10.33 -8.83
N TRP A 180 20.13 -9.12 -8.50
CA TRP A 180 20.44 -8.45 -7.22
C TRP A 180 19.55 -8.93 -6.05
N GLY A 181 18.75 -9.99 -6.23
CA GLY A 181 17.87 -10.55 -5.19
C GLY A 181 16.62 -9.72 -4.92
N LYS A 182 16.23 -8.85 -5.85
CA LYS A 182 15.01 -8.06 -5.79
C LYS A 182 13.85 -8.73 -6.53
N THR A 183 12.65 -8.25 -6.28
CA THR A 183 11.43 -8.61 -7.01
C THR A 183 10.99 -7.41 -7.83
N PRO A 184 11.40 -7.31 -9.09
CA PRO A 184 11.01 -6.21 -9.96
C PRO A 184 9.59 -6.38 -10.49
N VAL A 185 8.93 -5.25 -10.73
CA VAL A 185 7.67 -5.15 -11.48
C VAL A 185 7.81 -4.09 -12.57
N TYR A 186 7.15 -4.28 -13.70
CA TYR A 186 7.10 -3.26 -14.74
C TYR A 186 6.05 -2.21 -14.41
N ALA A 187 6.38 -0.94 -14.68
CA ALA A 187 5.45 0.17 -14.61
C ALA A 187 5.65 1.15 -15.77
N LYS A 188 4.59 1.85 -16.15
CA LYS A 188 4.70 3.05 -17.01
C LYS A 188 4.94 4.28 -16.15
N SER A 189 5.60 5.27 -16.74
CA SER A 189 5.83 6.59 -16.13
C SER A 189 4.50 7.35 -16.02
N THR A 190 3.73 7.03 -14.98
CA THR A 190 2.49 7.70 -14.59
C THR A 190 2.63 8.25 -13.17
N PRO A 191 1.85 9.24 -12.74
CA PRO A 191 1.98 9.83 -11.42
C PRO A 191 1.88 8.79 -10.29
N GLY A 192 2.92 8.70 -9.46
CA GLY A 192 2.99 7.76 -8.35
C GLY A 192 3.25 6.31 -8.75
N PHE A 193 3.52 6.04 -10.03
CA PHE A 193 3.77 4.71 -10.60
C PHE A 193 2.73 3.69 -10.15
N ILE A 194 3.11 2.59 -9.48
CA ILE A 194 2.14 1.63 -8.92
C ILE A 194 1.89 1.95 -7.45
N VAL A 195 2.93 1.86 -6.60
CA VAL A 195 2.74 1.85 -5.15
C VAL A 195 2.21 3.18 -4.62
N ASN A 196 2.83 4.31 -4.98
CA ASN A 196 2.40 5.61 -4.49
C ASN A 196 1.01 6.02 -4.99
N ARG A 197 0.57 5.49 -6.11
CA ARG A 197 -0.76 5.66 -6.66
C ARG A 197 -1.78 4.77 -5.93
N VAL A 198 -1.58 3.45 -5.98
CA VAL A 198 -2.53 2.45 -5.48
C VAL A 198 -2.69 2.50 -3.96
N ALA A 199 -1.68 2.96 -3.22
CA ALA A 199 -1.77 3.12 -1.78
C ALA A 199 -2.61 4.32 -1.32
N ARG A 200 -2.96 5.28 -2.20
CA ARG A 200 -3.68 6.50 -1.77
C ARG A 200 -5.01 6.24 -1.07
N PRO A 201 -5.88 5.33 -1.54
CA PRO A 201 -7.13 5.03 -0.86
C PRO A 201 -6.96 4.59 0.60
N TYR A 202 -5.87 3.92 0.96
CA TYR A 202 -5.63 3.51 2.35
C TYR A 202 -5.63 4.70 3.32
N TYR A 203 -4.98 5.78 2.92
CA TYR A 203 -4.92 7.01 3.71
C TYR A 203 -6.20 7.84 3.57
N SER A 204 -6.67 8.01 2.34
CA SER A 204 -7.79 8.91 2.06
C SER A 204 -9.12 8.38 2.61
N GLU A 205 -9.37 7.07 2.56
CA GLU A 205 -10.60 6.52 3.16
C GLU A 205 -10.52 6.51 4.69
N GLY A 206 -9.34 6.24 5.30
CA GLY A 206 -9.16 6.41 6.74
C GLY A 206 -9.46 7.85 7.20
N LEU A 207 -8.90 8.84 6.52
CA LEU A 207 -9.14 10.26 6.81
C LEU A 207 -10.61 10.66 6.60
N ARG A 208 -11.27 10.12 5.58
CA ARG A 208 -12.68 10.36 5.32
C ARG A 208 -13.56 9.73 6.39
N LEU A 209 -13.32 8.48 6.77
CA LEU A 209 -14.02 7.81 7.87
C LEU A 209 -13.89 8.59 9.20
N LEU A 210 -12.71 9.15 9.47
CA LEU A 210 -12.50 10.02 10.64
C LEU A 210 -13.33 11.32 10.51
N THR A 211 -13.33 11.96 9.33
CA THR A 211 -14.09 13.18 9.08
C THR A 211 -15.60 12.96 9.20
N GLU A 212 -16.07 11.81 8.78
CA GLU A 212 -17.48 11.39 8.86
C GLU A 212 -17.88 10.92 10.26
N GLY A 213 -16.91 10.85 11.19
CA GLY A 213 -17.16 10.45 12.58
C GLY A 213 -17.46 8.96 12.75
N ALA A 214 -17.01 8.10 11.83
CA ALA A 214 -17.21 6.64 11.93
C ALA A 214 -16.69 6.07 13.25
N GLY A 215 -15.56 6.59 13.73
CA GLY A 215 -14.89 6.25 14.98
C GLY A 215 -13.66 7.12 15.18
N ASP A 216 -12.98 6.98 16.32
CA ASP A 216 -11.70 7.65 16.58
C ASP A 216 -10.53 6.92 15.89
N CYS A 217 -9.36 7.58 15.83
CA CYS A 217 -8.17 7.03 15.16
C CYS A 217 -7.77 5.65 15.71
N ALA A 218 -7.82 5.46 17.04
CA ALA A 218 -7.41 4.22 17.68
C ALA A 218 -8.34 3.06 17.30
N THR A 219 -9.65 3.33 17.21
CA THR A 219 -10.67 2.35 16.83
C THR A 219 -10.55 1.97 15.37
N LEU A 220 -10.43 2.96 14.47
CA LEU A 220 -10.29 2.71 13.04
C LEU A 220 -8.99 1.96 12.73
N ASP A 221 -7.88 2.33 13.36
CA ASP A 221 -6.60 1.62 13.23
C ASP A 221 -6.69 0.17 13.76
N ALA A 222 -7.36 -0.05 14.89
CA ALA A 222 -7.56 -1.38 15.45
C ALA A 222 -8.38 -2.28 14.52
N ILE A 223 -9.45 -1.76 13.91
CA ILE A 223 -10.26 -2.50 12.94
C ILE A 223 -9.42 -2.90 11.73
N MET A 224 -8.63 -1.98 11.18
CA MET A 224 -7.74 -2.28 10.05
C MET A 224 -6.66 -3.32 10.39
N ARG A 225 -6.15 -3.33 11.62
CA ARG A 225 -5.18 -4.35 12.06
C ARG A 225 -5.84 -5.69 12.36
N GLU A 226 -6.91 -5.69 13.16
CA GLU A 226 -7.45 -6.88 13.82
C GLU A 226 -8.48 -7.62 12.94
N ALA A 227 -9.18 -6.92 12.05
CA ALA A 227 -10.06 -7.50 11.04
C ALA A 227 -9.44 -7.43 9.64
N GLY A 228 -8.81 -6.32 9.27
CA GLY A 228 -8.18 -6.14 7.96
C GLY A 228 -6.81 -6.82 7.82
N GLY A 229 -6.18 -7.29 8.90
CA GLY A 229 -4.89 -7.98 8.87
C GLY A 229 -3.69 -7.10 8.46
N PHE A 230 -3.85 -5.78 8.40
CA PHE A 230 -2.76 -4.85 8.13
C PHE A 230 -1.83 -4.73 9.34
N ARG A 231 -0.53 -4.50 9.11
CA ARG A 231 0.44 -4.34 10.21
C ARG A 231 0.21 -3.08 11.03
N MET A 232 -0.27 -2.03 10.40
CA MET A 232 -0.61 -0.73 11.01
C MET A 232 -1.89 -0.24 10.39
N GLY A 233 -2.70 0.45 11.17
CA GLY A 233 -3.82 1.21 10.64
C GLY A 233 -3.35 2.49 9.91
N PRO A 234 -4.25 3.17 9.20
CA PRO A 234 -3.89 4.33 8.37
C PRO A 234 -3.28 5.49 9.16
N PHE A 235 -3.74 5.74 10.36
CA PHE A 235 -3.25 6.87 11.20
C PHE A 235 -1.88 6.57 11.79
N GLU A 236 -1.67 5.35 12.31
CA GLU A 236 -0.34 4.91 12.76
C GLU A 236 0.68 4.94 11.63
N LEU A 237 0.27 4.55 10.43
CA LEU A 237 1.15 4.53 9.27
C LEU A 237 1.50 5.95 8.80
N MET A 238 0.54 6.87 8.77
CA MET A 238 0.80 8.28 8.45
C MET A 238 1.75 8.92 9.46
N ASP A 239 1.57 8.66 10.75
CA ASP A 239 2.47 9.14 11.80
C ASP A 239 3.88 8.55 11.71
N MET A 240 4.01 7.30 11.25
CA MET A 240 5.30 6.65 11.04
C MET A 240 6.04 7.23 9.84
N ILE A 241 5.34 7.48 8.73
CA ILE A 241 5.92 8.07 7.50
C ILE A 241 6.30 9.53 7.72
N GLY A 242 5.48 10.23 8.46
CA GLY A 242 5.50 11.67 8.64
C GLY A 242 4.48 12.38 7.74
N HIS A 243 3.67 13.25 8.34
CA HIS A 243 2.59 13.94 7.65
C HIS A 243 3.07 14.83 6.52
N ASP A 244 4.19 15.53 6.69
CA ASP A 244 4.82 16.33 5.63
C ASP A 244 5.15 15.50 4.39
N VAL A 245 5.73 14.31 4.57
CA VAL A 245 6.07 13.42 3.45
C VAL A 245 4.80 12.83 2.81
N ASN A 246 3.89 12.27 3.62
CA ASN A 246 2.68 11.62 3.11
C ASN A 246 1.75 12.62 2.40
N PHE A 247 1.58 13.81 2.97
CA PHE A 247 0.77 14.90 2.40
C PHE A 247 1.38 15.43 1.10
N ALA A 248 2.70 15.67 1.08
CA ALA A 248 3.40 16.11 -0.13
C ALA A 248 3.24 15.11 -1.29
N VAL A 249 3.35 13.80 -1.02
CA VAL A 249 3.10 12.75 -2.03
C VAL A 249 1.64 12.79 -2.50
N THR A 250 0.68 12.94 -1.59
CA THR A 250 -0.75 13.04 -1.95
C THR A 250 -1.01 14.26 -2.85
N CYS A 251 -0.49 15.43 -2.48
CA CYS A 251 -0.62 16.65 -3.29
C CYS A 251 0.07 16.49 -4.66
N SER A 252 1.25 15.86 -4.72
CA SER A 252 1.96 15.61 -5.97
C SER A 252 1.14 14.73 -6.91
N VAL A 253 0.58 13.62 -6.41
CA VAL A 253 -0.28 12.73 -7.20
C VAL A 253 -1.54 13.46 -7.65
N TRP A 254 -2.24 14.17 -6.74
CA TRP A 254 -3.45 14.92 -7.05
C TRP A 254 -3.23 15.98 -8.14
N ASN A 255 -2.18 16.79 -8.02
CA ASN A 255 -1.83 17.78 -9.03
C ASN A 255 -1.48 17.14 -10.38
N ALA A 256 -0.73 16.04 -10.38
CA ALA A 256 -0.30 15.36 -11.59
C ALA A 256 -1.44 14.61 -12.31
N PHE A 257 -2.52 14.25 -11.60
CA PHE A 257 -3.78 13.77 -12.16
C PHE A 257 -4.79 14.90 -12.46
N PHE A 258 -4.32 16.13 -12.58
CA PHE A 258 -5.17 17.30 -12.91
C PHE A 258 -6.35 17.47 -11.94
N ASN A 259 -6.09 17.28 -10.65
CA ASN A 259 -7.05 17.44 -9.56
C ASN A 259 -8.20 16.41 -9.58
N ASP A 260 -7.93 15.19 -10.02
CA ASP A 260 -8.89 14.09 -9.93
C ASP A 260 -9.33 13.89 -8.47
N SER A 261 -10.65 13.92 -8.24
CA SER A 261 -11.28 13.87 -6.90
C SER A 261 -10.89 12.62 -6.12
N ARG A 262 -10.49 11.53 -6.80
CA ARG A 262 -10.02 10.30 -6.18
C ARG A 262 -8.78 10.49 -5.31
N PHE A 263 -7.91 11.44 -5.68
CA PHE A 263 -6.65 11.74 -4.99
C PHE A 263 -6.69 13.00 -4.14
N ARG A 264 -7.88 13.59 -3.91
CA ARG A 264 -8.03 14.85 -3.16
C ARG A 264 -7.35 14.77 -1.78
N PRO A 265 -6.43 15.72 -1.46
CA PRO A 265 -5.82 15.82 -0.14
C PRO A 265 -6.85 16.11 0.95
N SER A 266 -6.53 15.72 2.19
CA SER A 266 -7.38 15.94 3.36
C SER A 266 -7.00 17.22 4.10
N LEU A 267 -8.00 18.02 4.51
CA LEU A 267 -7.81 19.19 5.34
C LEU A 267 -7.27 18.82 6.74
N ILE A 268 -7.71 17.68 7.30
CA ILE A 268 -7.19 17.20 8.60
C ILE A 268 -5.67 17.00 8.52
N GLN A 269 -5.19 16.39 7.44
CA GLN A 269 -3.76 16.13 7.29
C GLN A 269 -2.99 17.43 7.03
N GLN A 270 -3.57 18.38 6.31
CA GLN A 270 -2.99 19.70 6.11
C GLN A 270 -2.81 20.43 7.45
N GLU A 271 -3.85 20.49 8.27
CA GLU A 271 -3.79 21.12 9.60
C GLU A 271 -2.69 20.51 10.49
N LEU A 272 -2.50 19.19 10.44
CA LEU A 272 -1.39 18.53 11.15
C LEU A 272 -0.02 18.99 10.65
N VAL A 273 0.14 19.14 9.33
CA VAL A 273 1.38 19.64 8.74
C VAL A 273 1.63 21.09 9.15
N ASP A 274 0.61 21.94 9.05
CA ASP A 274 0.70 23.37 9.39
C ASP A 274 0.97 23.59 10.90
N ALA A 275 0.45 22.70 11.74
CA ALA A 275 0.75 22.70 13.18
C ALA A 275 2.13 22.15 13.54
N GLY A 276 2.87 21.57 12.57
CA GLY A 276 4.15 20.89 12.85
C GLY A 276 3.98 19.54 13.55
N PHE A 277 2.76 18.97 13.57
CA PHE A 277 2.48 17.64 14.15
C PHE A 277 2.76 16.56 13.12
N LEU A 278 4.05 16.30 12.87
CA LEU A 278 4.49 15.49 11.75
C LEU A 278 4.60 13.99 12.08
N GLY A 279 4.00 13.54 13.16
CA GLY A 279 4.03 12.15 13.61
C GLY A 279 5.21 11.83 14.53
N LYS A 280 5.71 10.60 14.48
CA LYS A 280 6.76 10.10 15.39
C LYS A 280 8.02 10.98 15.42
N LYS A 281 8.43 11.55 14.31
CA LYS A 281 9.64 12.38 14.23
C LYS A 281 9.57 13.69 15.00
N THR A 282 8.35 14.20 15.24
CA THR A 282 8.10 15.38 16.08
C THR A 282 7.40 15.00 17.38
N GLN A 283 7.34 13.73 17.71
CA GLN A 283 6.66 13.15 18.86
C GLN A 283 5.14 13.46 18.94
N ARG A 284 4.56 13.97 17.87
CA ARG A 284 3.13 14.29 17.80
C ARG A 284 2.61 14.20 16.36
N GLY A 285 1.47 13.54 16.19
CA GLY A 285 0.71 13.44 14.96
C GLY A 285 -0.76 13.20 15.30
N PHE A 286 -1.38 12.18 14.72
CA PHE A 286 -2.67 11.67 15.20
C PHE A 286 -2.57 11.15 16.63
N TYR A 287 -1.40 10.62 16.98
CA TYR A 287 -1.07 10.14 18.31
C TYR A 287 -0.01 11.03 18.97
N ASP A 288 -0.02 10.99 20.30
CA ASP A 288 1.06 11.55 21.11
C ASP A 288 2.12 10.47 21.34
N TYR A 289 3.40 10.78 21.06
CA TYR A 289 4.55 9.90 21.24
C TYR A 289 5.53 10.41 22.31
N ALA A 290 5.14 11.39 23.10
CA ALA A 290 5.94 11.83 24.24
C ALA A 290 6.20 10.66 25.19
N PRO A 291 7.32 10.64 25.95
CA PRO A 291 7.69 9.50 26.80
C PRO A 291 6.60 9.08 27.79
N ASP A 292 5.81 10.05 28.31
CA ASP A 292 4.76 9.82 29.29
C ASP A 292 3.34 9.79 28.68
N ALA A 293 3.22 9.83 27.36
CA ALA A 293 1.93 9.85 26.69
C ALA A 293 1.21 8.51 26.82
N VAL A 294 -0.04 8.57 27.23
CA VAL A 294 -0.93 7.40 27.25
C VAL A 294 -1.51 7.21 25.86
N ARG A 295 -1.20 6.08 25.24
CA ARG A 295 -1.75 5.77 23.91
C ARG A 295 -3.25 5.50 24.03
N PRO A 296 -4.11 6.14 23.19
CA PRO A 296 -5.55 5.87 23.17
C PRO A 296 -5.81 4.38 22.87
N THR A 297 -6.74 3.79 23.62
CA THR A 297 -7.23 2.44 23.37
C THR A 297 -8.42 2.49 22.42
N PRO A 298 -8.59 1.47 21.54
CA PRO A 298 -9.75 1.42 20.65
C PRO A 298 -11.05 1.28 21.46
N GLN A 299 -12.09 1.96 21.02
CA GLN A 299 -13.42 1.81 21.58
C GLN A 299 -13.88 0.38 21.39
N THR A 300 -14.13 -0.30 22.52
CA THR A 300 -14.62 -1.66 22.57
C THR A 300 -15.88 -1.68 23.42
N ALA A 301 -16.94 -2.27 22.88
CA ALA A 301 -18.23 -2.33 23.56
C ALA A 301 -18.13 -3.08 24.90
N SER A 302 -18.83 -2.60 25.91
CA SER A 302 -18.97 -3.27 27.20
C SER A 302 -19.58 -4.66 27.04
N ALA A 303 -19.36 -5.53 28.02
CA ALA A 303 -19.89 -6.89 28.00
C ALA A 303 -21.43 -6.88 27.92
N CYS A 304 -21.97 -7.61 26.96
CA CYS A 304 -23.40 -7.83 26.77
C CYS A 304 -23.72 -9.32 26.96
N VAL A 305 -24.97 -9.57 27.28
CA VAL A 305 -25.46 -10.95 27.46
C VAL A 305 -25.48 -11.67 26.10
N ALA A 306 -24.96 -12.90 26.07
CA ALA A 306 -25.05 -13.75 24.89
C ALA A 306 -26.53 -14.05 24.57
N PRO A 307 -26.99 -13.84 23.34
CA PRO A 307 -28.37 -14.15 22.95
C PRO A 307 -28.64 -15.66 22.91
N SER A 308 -29.89 -16.07 23.15
CA SER A 308 -30.29 -17.48 23.21
C SER A 308 -30.99 -18.02 21.93
N ASP A 309 -31.54 -17.14 21.09
CA ASP A 309 -32.24 -17.53 19.88
C ASP A 309 -31.45 -17.07 18.64
N ILE A 310 -30.35 -17.78 18.39
CA ILE A 310 -29.43 -17.45 17.28
C ILE A 310 -29.76 -18.36 16.09
N LYS A 311 -30.01 -17.77 14.93
CA LYS A 311 -30.12 -18.47 13.64
C LYS A 311 -29.00 -17.99 12.72
N ILE A 312 -28.28 -18.93 12.12
CA ILE A 312 -27.24 -18.65 11.12
C ILE A 312 -27.79 -18.95 9.74
N PHE A 313 -27.54 -18.09 8.77
CA PHE A 313 -28.07 -18.15 7.42
C PHE A 313 -26.97 -18.31 6.38
N GLY A 314 -27.28 -19.09 5.34
CA GLY A 314 -26.42 -19.22 4.17
C GLY A 314 -25.09 -19.91 4.42
N SER A 315 -24.21 -19.81 3.43
CA SER A 315 -22.89 -20.43 3.40
C SER A 315 -21.77 -19.42 3.11
N SER A 316 -22.03 -18.14 3.38
CA SER A 316 -20.99 -17.12 3.24
C SER A 316 -19.83 -17.41 4.20
N ILE A 317 -18.64 -16.93 3.87
CA ILE A 317 -17.46 -17.12 4.74
C ILE A 317 -17.72 -16.53 6.14
N ALA A 318 -18.41 -15.39 6.22
CA ALA A 318 -18.76 -14.75 7.48
C ALA A 318 -19.72 -15.62 8.31
N ALA A 319 -20.80 -16.11 7.71
CA ALA A 319 -21.79 -16.96 8.38
C ALA A 319 -21.17 -18.29 8.86
N THR A 320 -20.38 -18.94 8.01
CA THR A 320 -19.69 -20.19 8.32
C THR A 320 -18.71 -20.00 9.50
N ASN A 321 -17.90 -18.96 9.46
CA ASN A 321 -16.94 -18.67 10.53
C ASN A 321 -17.64 -18.30 11.86
N LEU A 322 -18.72 -17.52 11.79
CA LEU A 322 -19.53 -17.18 12.96
C LEU A 322 -20.08 -18.46 13.60
N ALA A 323 -20.64 -19.39 12.81
CA ALA A 323 -21.13 -20.68 13.29
C ALA A 323 -20.03 -21.52 13.96
N GLU A 324 -18.85 -21.62 13.35
CA GLU A 324 -17.70 -22.35 13.90
C GLU A 324 -17.23 -21.76 15.23
N ARG A 325 -17.15 -20.44 15.35
CA ARG A 325 -16.78 -19.76 16.58
C ARG A 325 -17.79 -19.95 17.70
N LEU A 326 -19.08 -19.79 17.41
CA LEU A 326 -20.16 -20.03 18.37
C LEU A 326 -20.13 -21.48 18.86
N LYS A 327 -19.97 -22.44 17.94
CA LYS A 327 -19.82 -23.86 18.27
C LYS A 327 -18.60 -24.12 19.20
N SER A 328 -17.48 -23.51 18.89
CA SER A 328 -16.25 -23.62 19.70
C SER A 328 -16.38 -22.99 21.08
N ALA A 329 -17.21 -21.96 21.21
CA ALA A 329 -17.55 -21.30 22.46
C ALA A 329 -18.67 -22.02 23.25
N GLY A 330 -19.23 -23.11 22.71
CA GLY A 330 -20.36 -23.84 23.34
C GLY A 330 -21.69 -23.09 23.31
N VAL A 331 -21.83 -22.12 22.43
CA VAL A 331 -23.06 -21.33 22.26
C VAL A 331 -24.00 -22.03 21.27
N ALA A 332 -25.23 -22.29 21.70
CA ALA A 332 -26.24 -22.96 20.87
C ALA A 332 -26.77 -22.02 19.77
N PHE A 333 -26.92 -22.53 18.57
CA PHE A 333 -27.55 -21.85 17.43
C PHE A 333 -28.27 -22.85 16.52
N GLN A 334 -29.09 -22.34 15.64
CA GLN A 334 -29.78 -23.11 14.60
C GLN A 334 -29.28 -22.70 13.23
N ASN A 335 -29.05 -23.66 12.33
CA ASN A 335 -28.79 -23.36 10.92
C ASN A 335 -30.12 -23.22 10.18
N SER A 336 -30.25 -22.15 9.40
CA SER A 336 -31.40 -21.93 8.50
C SER A 336 -31.06 -22.46 7.11
N SER A 337 -32.04 -23.07 6.46
CA SER A 337 -31.95 -23.50 5.06
C SER A 337 -32.25 -22.36 4.07
N ALA A 338 -32.66 -21.19 4.55
CA ALA A 338 -32.90 -20.04 3.66
C ALA A 338 -31.58 -19.58 3.02
N ASN A 339 -31.62 -19.50 1.70
CA ASN A 339 -30.47 -19.05 0.90
C ASN A 339 -30.66 -17.58 0.52
N ASP A 340 -30.37 -16.71 1.46
CA ASP A 340 -30.39 -15.26 1.29
C ASP A 340 -29.05 -14.63 1.81
N ASP A 341 -28.93 -13.33 1.72
CA ASP A 341 -27.71 -12.60 2.05
C ASP A 341 -27.55 -12.28 3.55
N ARG A 342 -28.46 -12.77 4.41
CA ARG A 342 -28.32 -12.68 5.86
C ARG A 342 -27.17 -13.57 6.34
N ILE A 343 -26.44 -13.11 7.36
CA ILE A 343 -25.43 -13.93 8.04
C ILE A 343 -25.99 -14.55 9.32
N ALA A 344 -26.82 -13.79 10.05
CA ALA A 344 -27.46 -14.25 11.28
C ALA A 344 -28.78 -13.53 11.53
N GLN A 345 -29.57 -14.09 12.46
CA GLN A 345 -30.76 -13.45 13.02
C GLN A 345 -30.92 -13.85 14.48
N ILE A 346 -31.31 -12.89 15.33
CA ILE A 346 -31.68 -13.08 16.73
C ILE A 346 -33.07 -12.49 16.92
N SER A 347 -34.07 -13.31 17.12
CA SER A 347 -35.50 -12.89 17.14
C SER A 347 -35.81 -12.04 15.91
N ASP A 348 -36.03 -10.73 16.03
CA ASP A 348 -36.31 -9.78 14.95
C ASP A 348 -35.07 -8.93 14.53
N VAL A 349 -33.93 -9.14 15.14
CA VAL A 349 -32.67 -8.48 14.77
C VAL A 349 -31.98 -9.25 13.64
N VAL A 350 -31.70 -8.58 12.52
CA VAL A 350 -31.15 -9.20 11.31
C VAL A 350 -29.77 -8.66 10.99
N PHE A 351 -28.83 -9.56 10.66
CA PHE A 351 -27.43 -9.25 10.40
C PHE A 351 -27.08 -9.48 8.95
N PHE A 352 -26.38 -8.51 8.37
CA PHE A 352 -25.81 -8.59 7.03
C PHE A 352 -24.35 -8.15 7.02
N GLU A 353 -23.57 -8.68 6.10
CA GLU A 353 -22.30 -8.02 5.75
C GLU A 353 -22.58 -6.72 4.99
N THR A 354 -21.69 -5.73 5.14
CA THR A 354 -21.83 -4.49 4.39
C THR A 354 -21.72 -4.71 2.88
N ASP A 355 -22.65 -4.11 2.14
CA ASP A 355 -22.68 -4.08 0.68
C ASP A 355 -22.37 -2.67 0.13
N GLY A 356 -21.86 -1.78 0.98
CA GLY A 356 -21.55 -0.39 0.62
C GLY A 356 -22.65 0.60 1.03
N ARG A 357 -23.87 0.16 1.33
CA ARG A 357 -24.92 1.00 1.95
C ARG A 357 -24.61 1.23 3.42
N SER A 358 -25.20 2.27 4.01
CA SER A 358 -25.31 2.37 5.46
C SER A 358 -26.36 1.40 6.00
N ALA A 359 -26.28 1.04 7.29
CA ALA A 359 -27.29 0.21 7.93
C ALA A 359 -28.69 0.86 7.85
N THR A 360 -28.76 2.16 8.06
CA THR A 360 -29.97 2.98 7.97
C THR A 360 -30.59 2.95 6.57
N GLN A 361 -29.76 3.08 5.51
CA GLN A 361 -30.21 2.99 4.13
C GLN A 361 -30.74 1.58 3.82
N ARG A 362 -29.98 0.56 4.20
CA ARG A 362 -30.39 -0.83 3.94
C ARG A 362 -31.66 -1.22 4.69
N ALA A 363 -31.81 -0.72 5.93
CA ALA A 363 -33.05 -0.89 6.71
C ALA A 363 -34.25 -0.26 6.02
N HIS A 364 -34.09 0.95 5.46
CA HIS A 364 -35.12 1.62 4.67
C HIS A 364 -35.49 0.81 3.43
N ASP A 365 -34.52 0.38 2.65
CA ASP A 365 -34.73 -0.32 1.38
C ASP A 365 -35.38 -1.71 1.56
N THR A 366 -35.09 -2.39 2.67
CA THR A 366 -35.57 -3.74 2.97
C THR A 366 -36.83 -3.77 3.83
N GLY A 367 -37.17 -2.67 4.50
CA GLY A 367 -38.22 -2.61 5.51
C GLY A 367 -37.88 -3.31 6.84
N ILE A 368 -36.57 -3.69 7.04
CA ILE A 368 -36.12 -4.37 8.25
C ILE A 368 -35.54 -3.30 9.21
N HIS A 369 -36.33 -2.91 10.23
CA HIS A 369 -35.97 -1.82 11.13
C HIS A 369 -34.83 -2.19 12.08
N LYS A 370 -34.77 -3.42 12.61
CA LYS A 370 -33.71 -3.91 13.48
C LYS A 370 -32.57 -4.56 12.67
N LEU A 371 -31.93 -3.74 11.86
CA LEU A 371 -30.86 -4.16 10.97
C LEU A 371 -29.48 -3.78 11.54
N VAL A 372 -28.57 -4.74 11.47
CA VAL A 372 -27.18 -4.59 11.85
C VAL A 372 -26.29 -4.95 10.66
N LEU A 373 -25.36 -4.11 10.33
CA LEU A 373 -24.28 -4.42 9.40
C LEU A 373 -23.02 -4.87 10.17
N THR A 374 -22.34 -5.84 9.62
CA THR A 374 -20.97 -6.20 10.00
C THR A 374 -20.00 -5.75 8.92
N ASP A 375 -18.83 -5.32 9.33
CA ASP A 375 -17.71 -5.19 8.41
C ASP A 375 -17.17 -6.57 8.05
N ILE A 376 -16.36 -6.64 6.98
CA ILE A 376 -15.67 -7.88 6.63
C ILE A 376 -14.40 -8.07 7.48
N ALA A 377 -13.98 -9.32 7.61
CA ALA A 377 -12.63 -9.67 8.00
C ALA A 377 -11.91 -10.33 6.81
N LEU A 378 -10.69 -9.87 6.51
CA LEU A 378 -9.92 -10.44 5.40
C LEU A 378 -9.37 -11.84 5.69
N ASP A 379 -9.36 -12.22 6.95
CA ASP A 379 -9.12 -13.58 7.43
C ASP A 379 -9.94 -13.79 8.71
N TYR A 380 -11.15 -14.31 8.57
CA TYR A 380 -12.07 -14.53 9.69
C TYR A 380 -11.49 -15.48 10.76
N SER A 381 -10.62 -16.39 10.37
CA SER A 381 -10.01 -17.35 11.32
C SER A 381 -9.04 -16.66 12.30
N LYS A 382 -8.39 -15.58 11.87
CA LYS A 382 -7.41 -14.81 12.65
C LYS A 382 -7.96 -13.52 13.23
N SER A 383 -9.11 -13.06 12.73
CA SER A 383 -9.70 -11.82 13.19
C SER A 383 -10.04 -11.88 14.68
N THR A 384 -9.65 -10.85 15.42
CA THR A 384 -9.93 -10.71 16.86
C THR A 384 -10.96 -9.63 17.15
N ARG A 385 -11.32 -8.81 16.16
CA ARG A 385 -12.29 -7.71 16.28
C ARG A 385 -13.35 -7.81 15.21
N MET A 386 -14.59 -7.48 15.59
CA MET A 386 -15.71 -7.26 14.68
C MET A 386 -16.20 -5.83 14.81
N ALA A 387 -16.27 -5.13 13.68
CA ALA A 387 -16.93 -3.84 13.63
C ALA A 387 -18.39 -4.03 13.21
N ILE A 388 -19.30 -3.38 13.89
CA ILE A 388 -20.73 -3.40 13.60
C ILE A 388 -21.27 -1.98 13.50
N ALA A 389 -22.31 -1.80 12.68
CA ALA A 389 -23.11 -0.57 12.61
C ALA A 389 -24.59 -0.95 12.70
N VAL A 390 -25.34 -0.17 13.48
CA VAL A 390 -26.77 -0.40 13.74
C VAL A 390 -27.59 0.66 13.04
N ALA A 391 -28.65 0.27 12.37
CA ALA A 391 -29.58 1.19 11.69
C ALA A 391 -30.20 2.18 12.68
N HIS A 392 -30.37 3.44 12.31
CA HIS A 392 -30.99 4.46 13.15
C HIS A 392 -32.46 4.15 13.49
N GLN A 393 -33.12 3.28 12.74
CA GLN A 393 -34.47 2.81 13.01
C GLN A 393 -34.53 1.79 14.18
N ALA A 394 -33.38 1.22 14.56
CA ALA A 394 -33.28 0.20 15.59
C ALA A 394 -33.15 0.84 17.01
N ASP A 395 -33.44 0.02 18.00
CA ASP A 395 -33.36 0.40 19.42
C ASP A 395 -32.00 -0.04 20.05
N GLU A 396 -31.74 0.41 21.27
CA GLU A 396 -30.53 0.07 22.03
C GLU A 396 -30.41 -1.45 22.27
N LYS A 397 -31.56 -2.15 22.44
CA LYS A 397 -31.58 -3.61 22.63
C LYS A 397 -31.05 -4.34 21.40
N THR A 398 -31.26 -3.79 20.20
CA THR A 398 -30.68 -4.30 18.96
C THR A 398 -29.16 -4.24 19.01
N LYS A 399 -28.59 -3.13 19.48
CA LYS A 399 -27.15 -2.95 19.66
C LYS A 399 -26.57 -3.90 20.69
N GLU A 400 -27.25 -4.06 21.82
CA GLU A 400 -26.86 -5.00 22.89
C GLU A 400 -26.86 -6.45 22.40
N ALA A 401 -27.91 -6.87 21.70
CA ALA A 401 -28.02 -8.22 21.11
C ALA A 401 -26.93 -8.47 20.08
N ALA A 402 -26.65 -7.51 19.21
CA ALA A 402 -25.58 -7.58 18.22
C ALA A 402 -24.20 -7.69 18.88
N THR A 403 -23.93 -6.86 19.87
CA THR A 403 -22.69 -6.89 20.65
C THR A 403 -22.51 -8.24 21.32
N GLY A 404 -23.56 -8.73 22.02
CA GLY A 404 -23.56 -10.01 22.71
C GLY A 404 -23.29 -11.20 21.80
N LEU A 405 -23.83 -11.21 20.57
CA LEU A 405 -23.59 -12.24 19.56
C LEU A 405 -22.11 -12.36 19.23
N PHE A 406 -21.47 -11.26 18.84
CA PHE A 406 -20.06 -11.31 18.42
C PHE A 406 -19.10 -11.47 19.60
N GLN A 407 -19.42 -10.97 20.79
CA GLN A 407 -18.67 -11.26 22.00
C GLN A 407 -18.75 -12.75 22.37
N ALA A 408 -19.92 -13.38 22.25
CA ALA A 408 -20.08 -14.82 22.46
C ALA A 408 -19.28 -15.66 21.45
N ALA A 409 -19.06 -15.14 20.24
CA ALA A 409 -18.17 -15.71 19.23
C ALA A 409 -16.68 -15.40 19.45
N GLY A 410 -16.31 -14.70 20.56
CA GLY A 410 -14.95 -14.42 20.96
C GLY A 410 -14.32 -13.18 20.31
N TYR A 411 -15.11 -12.27 19.75
CA TYR A 411 -14.61 -11.02 19.19
C TYR A 411 -14.62 -9.87 20.21
N ALA A 412 -13.62 -9.01 20.16
CA ALA A 412 -13.76 -7.63 20.63
C ALA A 412 -14.70 -6.90 19.64
N VAL A 413 -15.71 -6.21 20.15
CA VAL A 413 -16.71 -5.54 19.29
C VAL A 413 -16.51 -4.04 19.32
N SER A 414 -16.38 -3.43 18.16
CA SER A 414 -16.43 -1.98 17.96
C SER A 414 -17.74 -1.60 17.30
N VAL A 415 -18.57 -0.82 18.01
CA VAL A 415 -19.80 -0.25 17.45
C VAL A 415 -19.44 1.07 16.81
N LEU A 416 -19.61 1.15 15.49
CA LEU A 416 -19.33 2.34 14.69
C LEU A 416 -20.57 3.21 14.55
N ASN A 417 -20.39 4.50 14.32
CA ASN A 417 -21.44 5.30 13.72
C ASN A 417 -21.74 4.77 12.32
N ASP A 418 -23.01 4.89 11.90
CA ASP A 418 -23.50 4.30 10.65
C ASP A 418 -22.99 5.09 9.43
N VAL A 419 -21.92 4.58 8.83
CA VAL A 419 -21.31 5.13 7.61
C VAL A 419 -21.34 4.10 6.47
N PRO A 420 -21.49 4.55 5.21
CA PRO A 420 -21.53 3.65 4.05
C PRO A 420 -20.23 2.87 3.87
N GLY A 421 -20.35 1.56 3.65
CA GLY A 421 -19.24 0.67 3.34
C GLY A 421 -18.34 0.31 4.54
N MET A 422 -18.61 0.87 5.71
CA MET A 422 -17.85 0.62 6.95
C MET A 422 -16.34 0.92 6.79
N VAL A 423 -15.44 0.17 7.39
CA VAL A 423 -14.00 0.49 7.44
C VAL A 423 -13.18 -0.39 6.52
N VAL A 424 -13.18 -1.71 6.75
CA VAL A 424 -12.35 -2.66 5.99
C VAL A 424 -12.88 -2.79 4.57
N MET A 425 -14.18 -3.06 4.39
CA MET A 425 -14.77 -3.24 3.06
C MET A 425 -14.57 -2.00 2.18
N ARG A 426 -14.89 -0.82 2.69
CA ARG A 426 -14.75 0.44 1.95
C ARG A 426 -13.32 0.70 1.52
N THR A 427 -12.36 0.51 2.43
CA THR A 427 -10.94 0.71 2.16
C THR A 427 -10.44 -0.28 1.12
N VAL A 428 -10.75 -1.58 1.28
CA VAL A 428 -10.28 -2.63 0.36
C VAL A 428 -10.93 -2.50 -1.02
N ALA A 429 -12.23 -2.20 -1.08
CA ALA A 429 -12.90 -1.94 -2.35
C ALA A 429 -12.27 -0.77 -3.12
N MET A 430 -11.89 0.31 -2.42
CA MET A 430 -11.23 1.45 -3.05
C MET A 430 -9.77 1.16 -3.44
N LEU A 431 -9.04 0.35 -2.68
CA LEU A 431 -7.71 -0.13 -3.05
C LEU A 431 -7.76 -1.00 -4.32
N ALA A 432 -8.73 -1.91 -4.38
CA ALA A 432 -8.97 -2.76 -5.55
C ALA A 432 -9.38 -1.92 -6.77
N ASN A 433 -10.24 -0.92 -6.58
CA ASN A 433 -10.68 -0.02 -7.63
C ASN A 433 -9.53 0.78 -8.25
N GLU A 434 -8.62 1.31 -7.42
CA GLU A 434 -7.46 2.06 -7.90
C GLU A 434 -6.42 1.16 -8.57
N ALA A 435 -6.19 -0.04 -8.04
CA ALA A 435 -5.32 -1.03 -8.68
C ALA A 435 -5.88 -1.47 -10.04
N ALA A 436 -7.20 -1.71 -10.12
CA ALA A 436 -7.88 -2.03 -11.38
C ALA A 436 -7.78 -0.88 -12.40
N ASP A 437 -7.87 0.38 -11.98
CA ASP A 437 -7.66 1.53 -12.87
C ASP A 437 -6.22 1.61 -13.36
N ALA A 438 -5.23 1.32 -12.51
CA ALA A 438 -3.82 1.29 -12.93
C ALA A 438 -3.60 0.21 -14.01
N VAL A 439 -4.18 -0.97 -13.85
CA VAL A 439 -4.14 -2.05 -14.86
C VAL A 439 -4.90 -1.67 -16.12
N ASN A 440 -6.13 -1.14 -16.00
CA ASN A 440 -6.94 -0.70 -17.14
C ASN A 440 -6.24 0.36 -18.00
N GLN A 441 -5.47 1.24 -17.36
CA GLN A 441 -4.65 2.27 -18.04
C GLN A 441 -3.30 1.74 -18.54
N GLY A 442 -3.03 0.45 -18.33
CA GLY A 442 -1.81 -0.23 -18.77
C GLY A 442 -0.56 0.28 -18.07
N VAL A 443 -0.67 0.73 -16.82
CA VAL A 443 0.49 1.12 -15.98
C VAL A 443 1.30 -0.12 -15.62
N CYS A 444 0.62 -1.20 -15.26
CA CYS A 444 1.18 -2.52 -14.93
C CYS A 444 0.15 -3.61 -15.27
N ASP A 445 0.52 -4.88 -15.12
CA ASP A 445 -0.42 -6.00 -15.11
C ASP A 445 -1.00 -6.24 -13.71
N ALA A 446 -2.03 -7.09 -13.60
CA ALA A 446 -2.69 -7.38 -12.33
C ALA A 446 -1.75 -8.02 -11.30
N ALA A 447 -0.94 -8.98 -11.74
CA ALA A 447 0.04 -9.65 -10.87
C ALA A 447 1.11 -8.66 -10.36
N GLY A 448 1.58 -7.76 -11.22
CA GLY A 448 2.53 -6.70 -10.87
C GLY A 448 1.96 -5.71 -9.86
N ALA A 449 0.69 -5.31 -10.01
CA ALA A 449 0.00 -4.46 -9.04
C ALA A 449 -0.04 -5.12 -7.65
N ASP A 450 -0.42 -6.38 -7.58
CA ASP A 450 -0.51 -7.12 -6.32
C ASP A 450 0.85 -7.35 -5.66
N VAL A 451 1.87 -7.71 -6.45
CA VAL A 451 3.25 -7.85 -5.97
C VAL A 451 3.77 -6.52 -5.44
N ALA A 452 3.54 -5.42 -6.17
CA ALA A 452 3.97 -4.08 -5.77
C ALA A 452 3.38 -3.68 -4.40
N MET A 453 2.09 -3.91 -4.17
CA MET A 453 1.44 -3.54 -2.91
C MET A 453 1.87 -4.44 -1.75
N ARG A 454 2.07 -5.74 -1.99
CA ARG A 454 2.55 -6.66 -0.96
C ARG A 454 3.98 -6.37 -0.52
N LEU A 455 4.86 -6.08 -1.46
CA LEU A 455 6.30 -5.95 -1.19
C LEU A 455 6.75 -4.50 -0.99
N GLY A 456 6.01 -3.51 -1.52
CA GLY A 456 6.31 -2.09 -1.37
C GLY A 456 5.75 -1.45 -0.10
N VAL A 457 4.55 -1.87 0.33
CA VAL A 457 3.86 -1.31 1.51
C VAL A 457 3.40 -2.38 2.51
N ASN A 458 3.88 -3.61 2.36
CA ASN A 458 3.63 -4.75 3.26
C ASN A 458 2.14 -5.04 3.47
N TYR A 459 1.33 -4.93 2.44
CA TYR A 459 -0.06 -5.38 2.51
C TYR A 459 -0.11 -6.90 2.70
N PRO A 460 -1.03 -7.44 3.49
CA PRO A 460 -1.13 -8.87 3.73
C PRO A 460 -1.48 -9.65 2.46
N ARG A 461 -2.17 -8.99 1.52
CA ARG A 461 -2.54 -9.53 0.20
C ARG A 461 -2.56 -8.42 -0.85
N GLY A 462 -2.50 -8.77 -2.14
CA GLY A 462 -2.65 -7.81 -3.23
C GLY A 462 -4.09 -7.31 -3.36
N PRO A 463 -4.32 -6.05 -3.74
CA PRO A 463 -5.66 -5.47 -3.83
C PRO A 463 -6.58 -6.19 -4.82
N LEU A 464 -6.05 -6.65 -5.95
CA LEU A 464 -6.83 -7.34 -6.97
C LEU A 464 -7.10 -8.80 -6.57
N ALA A 465 -6.15 -9.47 -5.92
CA ALA A 465 -6.38 -10.78 -5.33
C ALA A 465 -7.46 -10.74 -4.23
N TRP A 466 -7.57 -9.65 -3.47
CA TRP A 466 -8.70 -9.45 -2.56
C TRP A 466 -10.03 -9.29 -3.29
N ALA A 467 -10.03 -8.51 -4.37
CA ALA A 467 -11.25 -8.33 -5.17
C ALA A 467 -11.77 -9.66 -5.72
N ASP A 468 -10.88 -10.53 -6.18
CA ASP A 468 -11.24 -11.85 -6.69
C ASP A 468 -11.75 -12.78 -5.58
N GLU A 469 -11.13 -12.74 -4.37
CA GLU A 469 -11.52 -13.57 -3.23
C GLU A 469 -12.85 -13.13 -2.60
N ILE A 470 -13.07 -11.82 -2.41
CA ILE A 470 -14.33 -11.25 -1.93
C ILE A 470 -15.44 -11.47 -2.97
N GLY A 471 -15.06 -11.52 -4.23
CA GLY A 471 -15.93 -11.59 -5.40
C GLY A 471 -16.04 -10.24 -6.10
N VAL A 472 -15.69 -10.22 -7.38
CA VAL A 472 -15.69 -8.99 -8.21
C VAL A 472 -17.08 -8.35 -8.26
N VAL A 473 -18.15 -9.16 -8.25
CA VAL A 473 -19.54 -8.68 -8.18
C VAL A 473 -19.81 -7.94 -6.86
N THR A 474 -19.34 -8.46 -5.73
CA THR A 474 -19.48 -7.83 -4.42
C THR A 474 -18.74 -6.48 -4.38
N ILE A 475 -17.48 -6.43 -4.84
CA ILE A 475 -16.70 -5.19 -4.94
C ILE A 475 -17.41 -4.16 -5.83
N ASN A 476 -17.92 -4.58 -6.98
CA ASN A 476 -18.68 -3.70 -7.88
C ASN A 476 -19.95 -3.15 -7.19
N THR A 477 -20.67 -3.98 -6.45
CA THR A 477 -21.88 -3.58 -5.71
C THR A 477 -21.54 -2.54 -4.63
N VAL A 478 -20.50 -2.81 -3.83
CA VAL A 478 -20.01 -1.88 -2.80
C VAL A 478 -19.65 -0.51 -3.40
N LEU A 479 -18.87 -0.51 -4.48
CA LEU A 479 -18.46 0.73 -5.15
C LEU A 479 -19.66 1.47 -5.76
N SER A 480 -20.64 0.75 -6.34
CA SER A 480 -21.87 1.33 -6.88
C SER A 480 -22.69 2.02 -5.79
N ASN A 481 -22.86 1.37 -4.66
CA ASN A 481 -23.61 1.92 -3.53
C ASN A 481 -22.90 3.13 -2.91
N LEU A 482 -21.58 3.10 -2.80
CA LEU A 482 -20.77 4.25 -2.36
C LEU A 482 -20.91 5.42 -3.36
N ALA A 483 -20.79 5.17 -4.65
CA ALA A 483 -20.95 6.19 -5.69
C ALA A 483 -22.33 6.83 -5.65
N GLN A 484 -23.38 6.02 -5.50
CA GLN A 484 -24.76 6.50 -5.39
C GLN A 484 -24.96 7.34 -4.12
N PHE A 485 -24.45 6.90 -2.98
CA PHE A 485 -24.65 7.58 -1.70
C PHE A 485 -23.96 8.93 -1.65
N TYR A 486 -22.68 8.99 -2.07
CA TYR A 486 -21.89 10.22 -1.99
C TYR A 486 -22.11 11.15 -3.18
N GLY A 487 -22.53 10.64 -4.34
CA GLY A 487 -22.63 11.44 -5.58
C GLY A 487 -21.30 12.01 -6.05
N GLU A 488 -20.19 11.40 -5.63
CA GLU A 488 -18.85 11.86 -5.94
C GLU A 488 -18.16 10.95 -6.97
N ASP A 489 -17.48 11.56 -7.92
CA ASP A 489 -16.68 10.87 -8.94
C ASP A 489 -15.49 10.06 -8.36
N ARG A 490 -15.13 10.30 -7.11
CA ARG A 490 -14.15 9.50 -6.37
C ARG A 490 -14.45 8.00 -6.40
N TYR A 491 -15.72 7.64 -6.29
CA TYR A 491 -16.17 6.25 -6.23
C TYR A 491 -16.54 5.68 -7.59
N ARG A 492 -16.24 6.38 -8.72
CA ARG A 492 -16.44 5.81 -10.06
C ARG A 492 -15.75 4.46 -10.15
N ILE A 493 -16.44 3.48 -10.70
CA ILE A 493 -15.93 2.10 -10.79
C ILE A 493 -14.96 2.01 -11.96
N SER A 494 -13.83 1.34 -11.75
CA SER A 494 -12.90 1.03 -12.82
C SER A 494 -13.58 0.21 -13.94
N PRO A 495 -13.39 0.59 -15.22
CA PRO A 495 -13.89 -0.20 -16.34
C PRO A 495 -13.45 -1.66 -16.29
N LEU A 496 -12.27 -1.96 -15.76
CA LEU A 496 -11.78 -3.34 -15.63
C LEU A 496 -12.67 -4.17 -14.70
N ILE A 497 -13.08 -3.62 -13.54
CA ILE A 497 -14.01 -4.29 -12.62
C ILE A 497 -15.35 -4.53 -13.29
N GLN A 498 -15.92 -3.50 -13.95
CA GLN A 498 -17.22 -3.63 -14.64
C GLN A 498 -17.18 -4.69 -15.74
N GLN A 499 -16.12 -4.71 -16.54
CA GLN A 499 -15.95 -5.70 -17.60
C GLN A 499 -15.79 -7.12 -17.04
N ALA A 500 -15.06 -7.29 -15.95
CA ALA A 500 -14.93 -8.58 -15.27
C ALA A 500 -16.29 -9.11 -14.79
N VAL A 501 -17.11 -8.23 -14.19
CA VAL A 501 -18.49 -8.57 -13.79
C VAL A 501 -19.34 -8.99 -14.99
N TYR A 502 -19.35 -8.21 -16.08
CA TYR A 502 -20.13 -8.53 -17.27
C TYR A 502 -19.66 -9.82 -17.97
N ALA A 503 -18.37 -10.10 -17.90
CA ALA A 503 -17.79 -11.32 -18.48
C ALA A 503 -17.90 -12.55 -17.56
N GLY A 504 -18.35 -12.38 -16.30
CA GLY A 504 -18.43 -13.46 -15.32
C GLY A 504 -17.08 -14.09 -14.97
N ARG A 505 -16.00 -13.27 -14.92
CA ARG A 505 -14.62 -13.71 -14.66
C ARG A 505 -13.99 -12.97 -13.50
N THR A 506 -12.85 -13.47 -13.04
CA THR A 506 -11.98 -12.75 -12.08
C THR A 506 -11.16 -11.68 -12.79
N ILE A 507 -10.43 -10.87 -12.01
CA ILE A 507 -9.55 -9.83 -12.58
C ILE A 507 -8.25 -10.45 -13.10
N HIS A 508 -7.83 -11.58 -12.51
CA HIS A 508 -6.60 -12.28 -12.91
C HIS A 508 -6.80 -13.24 -14.09
N ASP A 509 -8.05 -13.56 -14.48
CA ASP A 509 -8.37 -14.32 -15.69
C ASP A 509 -8.22 -13.45 -16.95
#